data_ebea7c5209c3ecda1149ca46dc2e2f97
#
_entry.id   ebea7c5209c3ecda1149ca46dc2e2f97
#
_cell.length_a   1.000
_cell.length_b   1.000
_cell.length_c   1.000
_cell.angle_alpha   90.00
_cell.angle_beta   90.00
_cell.angle_gamma   90.00
#
_symmetry.space_group_name_H-M   'P 1'
#
loop_
_entity.id
_entity.type
_entity.pdbx_description
1 polymer ?
#
loop_
_entity_poly.entity_id
_entity_poly.type
_entity_poly.pdbx_seq_one_letter_code
_entity_poly.pdbx_strand_id
1 'polypeptide(L)'
;MNLYQRIKAAVTTRMAAENYGLKVSQSGMALCPFHDDHHPSLKVDKRYYCFGCGEQGDVIDFTARYLGVSPHSAAIQLARDFGIDPHPPAPLYLPNENAEPNPDADALCILSLSREVQRLRRWKWEFAPQNVGDLWDDRFVEACLNLDEKEYQLDLQLDPSAWRPSA
;
A
#
# COMPACT_ATOMS: atom_id res chain seq x y z
N MET A 1 -8.89 3.19 4.87
CA MET A 1 -7.84 2.17 5.14
C MET A 1 -6.81 2.27 4.02
N ASN A 2 -5.55 2.48 4.35
CA ASN A 2 -4.47 2.50 3.36
C ASN A 2 -4.14 1.07 2.87
N LEU A 3 -3.34 0.95 1.80
CA LEU A 3 -2.94 -0.33 1.21
C LEU A 3 -2.37 -1.30 2.24
N TYR A 4 -1.46 -0.83 3.10
CA TYR A 4 -0.80 -1.65 4.12
C TYR A 4 -1.80 -2.27 5.12
N GLN A 5 -2.76 -1.46 5.58
CA GLN A 5 -3.81 -1.93 6.50
C GLN A 5 -4.72 -2.96 5.85
N ARG A 6 -5.05 -2.78 4.57
CA ARG A 6 -5.89 -3.71 3.81
C ARG A 6 -5.19 -5.05 3.62
N ILE A 7 -3.90 -5.02 3.25
CA ILE A 7 -3.09 -6.24 3.12
C ILE A 7 -3.02 -6.97 4.45
N LYS A 8 -2.65 -6.28 5.54
CA LYS A 8 -2.57 -6.89 6.88
C LYS A 8 -3.90 -7.44 7.41
N ALA A 9 -5.02 -6.89 6.95
CA ALA A 9 -6.35 -7.39 7.30
C ALA A 9 -6.77 -8.62 6.48
N ALA A 10 -6.34 -8.71 5.22
CA ALA A 10 -6.75 -9.74 4.27
C ALA A 10 -5.77 -10.91 4.17
N VAL A 11 -4.46 -10.66 4.35
CA VAL A 11 -3.40 -11.65 4.13
C VAL A 11 -2.61 -11.88 5.42
N THR A 12 -2.52 -13.15 5.82
CA THR A 12 -1.66 -13.55 6.93
C THR A 12 -0.26 -13.88 6.43
N THR A 13 0.73 -13.83 7.34
CA THR A 13 2.09 -14.24 6.97
C THR A 13 2.14 -15.71 6.56
N ARG A 14 1.28 -16.55 7.13
CA ARG A 14 1.16 -17.96 6.73
C ARG A 14 0.73 -18.08 5.27
N MET A 15 -0.31 -17.35 4.86
CA MET A 15 -0.80 -17.38 3.47
C MET A 15 0.29 -16.96 2.48
N ALA A 16 1.04 -15.88 2.80
CA ALA A 16 2.13 -15.41 1.97
C ALA A 16 3.28 -16.46 1.90
N ALA A 17 3.68 -17.03 3.04
CA ALA A 17 4.72 -18.04 3.11
C ALA A 17 4.37 -19.27 2.25
N GLU A 18 3.15 -19.79 2.36
CA GLU A 18 2.66 -20.91 1.57
C GLU A 18 2.60 -20.56 0.07
N ASN A 19 2.13 -19.34 -0.28
CA ASN A 19 2.08 -18.86 -1.66
C ASN A 19 3.48 -18.75 -2.31
N TYR A 20 4.47 -18.36 -1.52
CA TYR A 20 5.86 -18.29 -1.98
C TYR A 20 6.63 -19.62 -1.84
N GLY A 21 5.93 -20.71 -1.56
CA GLY A 21 6.47 -22.07 -1.62
C GLY A 21 7.13 -22.57 -0.34
N LEU A 22 7.02 -21.88 0.79
CA LEU A 22 7.45 -22.41 2.07
C LEU A 22 6.50 -23.54 2.51
N LYS A 23 7.12 -24.67 2.93
CA LYS A 23 6.35 -25.77 3.51
C LYS A 23 6.06 -25.47 4.98
N VAL A 24 4.83 -25.05 5.25
CA VAL A 24 4.37 -24.75 6.61
C VAL A 24 3.63 -25.97 7.16
N SER A 25 4.04 -26.44 8.34
CA SER A 25 3.37 -27.53 9.04
C SER A 25 1.97 -27.10 9.56
N GLN A 26 1.16 -28.07 9.96
CA GLN A 26 -0.15 -27.77 10.57
C GLN A 26 -0.01 -26.90 11.83
N SER A 27 1.07 -27.06 12.59
CA SER A 27 1.36 -26.25 13.76
C SER A 27 1.86 -24.83 13.43
N GLY A 28 2.02 -24.48 12.14
CA GLY A 28 2.52 -23.19 11.68
C GLY A 28 4.05 -23.04 11.78
N MET A 29 4.78 -24.15 11.82
CA MET A 29 6.25 -24.14 11.81
C MET A 29 6.78 -24.41 10.42
N ALA A 30 7.85 -23.72 10.03
CA ALA A 30 8.57 -23.88 8.78
C ALA A 30 10.08 -23.74 8.98
N LEU A 31 10.86 -24.13 7.97
CA LEU A 31 12.27 -23.76 7.91
C LEU A 31 12.39 -22.26 7.63
N CYS A 32 13.29 -21.60 8.33
CA CYS A 32 13.49 -20.18 8.16
C CYS A 32 14.30 -19.88 6.89
N PRO A 33 13.79 -19.03 5.97
CA PRO A 33 14.52 -18.67 4.77
C PRO A 33 15.61 -17.61 4.99
N PHE A 34 15.70 -17.07 6.21
CA PHE A 34 16.55 -15.91 6.51
C PHE A 34 17.88 -16.29 7.15
N HIS A 35 18.08 -17.55 7.48
CA HIS A 35 19.35 -18.13 7.93
C HIS A 35 19.43 -19.60 7.51
N ASP A 36 20.60 -20.20 7.63
CA ASP A 36 20.81 -21.63 7.36
C ASP A 36 20.12 -22.47 8.46
N ASP A 37 18.92 -22.95 8.13
CA ASP A 37 18.02 -23.61 9.09
C ASP A 37 17.78 -25.06 8.70
N HIS A 38 18.22 -25.97 9.59
CA HIS A 38 18.06 -27.42 9.38
C HIS A 38 16.86 -28.01 10.15
N HIS A 39 16.27 -27.23 11.05
CA HIS A 39 15.12 -27.64 11.86
C HIS A 39 14.07 -26.54 11.87
N PRO A 40 12.77 -26.85 11.70
CA PRO A 40 11.73 -25.82 11.65
C PRO A 40 11.78 -24.89 12.85
N SER A 41 12.28 -23.69 12.65
CA SER A 41 12.44 -22.65 13.69
C SER A 41 11.60 -21.39 13.44
N LEU A 42 10.99 -21.28 12.25
CA LEU A 42 10.13 -20.15 11.88
C LEU A 42 8.68 -20.48 12.23
N LYS A 43 8.10 -19.74 13.15
CA LYS A 43 6.66 -19.74 13.43
C LYS A 43 5.98 -18.72 12.51
N VAL A 44 4.99 -19.16 11.75
CA VAL A 44 4.16 -18.29 10.89
C VAL A 44 2.68 -18.46 11.21
N ASP A 45 2.01 -17.32 11.41
CA ASP A 45 0.57 -17.23 11.61
C ASP A 45 0.09 -15.89 11.02
N LYS A 46 -0.52 -15.01 11.80
CA LYS A 46 -0.80 -13.62 11.39
C LYS A 46 0.50 -12.83 11.24
N ARG A 47 1.47 -13.10 12.08
CA ARG A 47 2.84 -12.58 12.05
C ARG A 47 3.81 -13.73 12.02
N TYR A 48 5.10 -13.44 11.77
CA TYR A 48 6.15 -14.44 11.89
C TYR A 48 7.13 -14.10 13.00
N TYR A 49 7.73 -15.14 13.53
CA TYR A 49 8.85 -15.08 14.45
C TYR A 49 9.75 -16.30 14.26
N CYS A 50 11.05 -16.07 14.12
CA CYS A 50 12.04 -17.13 14.04
C CYS A 50 12.74 -17.32 15.39
N PHE A 51 12.68 -18.52 15.95
CA PHE A 51 13.36 -18.87 17.18
C PHE A 51 14.87 -19.06 17.01
N GLY A 52 15.33 -19.28 15.77
CA GLY A 52 16.76 -19.46 15.45
C GLY A 52 17.51 -18.14 15.32
N CYS A 53 17.03 -17.21 14.49
CA CYS A 53 17.72 -15.95 14.20
C CYS A 53 17.06 -14.70 14.85
N GLY A 54 15.90 -14.85 15.50
CA GLY A 54 15.19 -13.74 16.13
C GLY A 54 14.42 -12.83 15.18
N GLU A 55 14.39 -13.12 13.87
CA GLU A 55 13.65 -12.34 12.89
C GLU A 55 12.16 -12.40 13.15
N GLN A 56 11.51 -11.25 13.03
CA GLN A 56 10.08 -11.12 13.28
C GLN A 56 9.48 -9.97 12.47
N GLY A 57 8.19 -10.06 12.23
CA GLY A 57 7.49 -9.00 11.52
C GLY A 57 6.06 -9.38 11.14
N ASP A 58 5.46 -8.56 10.32
CA ASP A 58 4.17 -8.84 9.70
C ASP A 58 4.34 -9.44 8.29
N VAL A 59 3.22 -9.59 7.57
CA VAL A 59 3.22 -10.16 6.22
C VAL A 59 4.01 -9.33 5.22
N ILE A 60 4.04 -8.01 5.38
CA ILE A 60 4.77 -7.11 4.46
C ILE A 60 6.26 -7.20 4.74
N ASP A 61 6.66 -7.20 6.03
CA ASP A 61 8.06 -7.36 6.44
C ASP A 61 8.61 -8.71 5.95
N PHE A 62 7.82 -9.78 6.12
CA PHE A 62 8.17 -11.11 5.64
C PHE A 62 8.42 -11.12 4.13
N THR A 63 7.48 -10.59 3.35
CA THR A 63 7.55 -10.58 1.88
C THR A 63 8.68 -9.71 1.38
N ALA A 64 8.88 -8.53 1.98
CA ALA A 64 9.97 -7.62 1.63
C ALA A 64 11.34 -8.31 1.79
N ARG A 65 11.54 -8.97 2.93
CA ARG A 65 12.78 -9.68 3.21
C ARG A 65 12.96 -10.94 2.38
N TYR A 66 11.89 -11.69 2.17
CA TYR A 66 11.91 -12.93 1.37
C TYR A 66 12.24 -12.67 -0.09
N LEU A 67 11.66 -11.62 -0.68
CA LEU A 67 11.90 -11.24 -2.07
C LEU A 67 13.08 -10.28 -2.26
N GLY A 68 13.66 -9.74 -1.19
CA GLY A 68 14.75 -8.76 -1.25
C GLY A 68 14.31 -7.42 -1.84
N VAL A 69 13.08 -7.00 -1.57
CA VAL A 69 12.49 -5.75 -2.10
C VAL A 69 12.10 -4.80 -0.99
N SER A 70 11.77 -3.55 -1.34
CA SER A 70 11.27 -2.59 -0.36
C SER A 70 9.91 -3.02 0.22
N PRO A 71 9.54 -2.58 1.43
CA PRO A 71 8.23 -2.86 2.02
C PRO A 71 7.07 -2.39 1.14
N HIS A 72 7.26 -1.28 0.41
CA HIS A 72 6.28 -0.78 -0.54
C HIS A 72 6.09 -1.73 -1.73
N SER A 73 7.20 -2.16 -2.35
CA SER A 73 7.15 -3.13 -3.46
C SER A 73 6.56 -4.46 -3.01
N ALA A 74 6.88 -4.91 -1.79
CA ALA A 74 6.29 -6.10 -1.19
C ALA A 74 4.77 -5.96 -1.00
N ALA A 75 4.30 -4.79 -0.57
CA ALA A 75 2.88 -4.53 -0.44
C ALA A 75 2.16 -4.56 -1.80
N ILE A 76 2.74 -3.96 -2.84
CA ILE A 76 2.17 -4.04 -4.20
C ILE A 76 2.17 -5.49 -4.72
N GLN A 77 3.25 -6.24 -4.48
CA GLN A 77 3.31 -7.64 -4.89
C GLN A 77 2.25 -8.48 -4.19
N LEU A 78 2.11 -8.35 -2.87
CA LEU A 78 1.04 -9.01 -2.10
C LEU A 78 -0.36 -8.63 -2.61
N ALA A 79 -0.56 -7.36 -2.94
CA ALA A 79 -1.82 -6.91 -3.49
C ALA A 79 -2.15 -7.62 -4.81
N ARG A 80 -1.19 -7.79 -5.70
CA ARG A 80 -1.34 -8.53 -6.96
C ARG A 80 -1.58 -10.02 -6.73
N ASP A 81 -0.77 -10.65 -5.87
CA ASP A 81 -0.81 -12.10 -5.64
C ASP A 81 -2.13 -12.55 -4.97
N PHE A 82 -2.71 -11.68 -4.15
CA PHE A 82 -3.95 -11.96 -3.41
C PHE A 82 -5.18 -11.21 -3.96
N GLY A 83 -5.08 -10.57 -5.12
CA GLY A 83 -6.20 -9.89 -5.76
C GLY A 83 -6.77 -8.71 -4.97
N ILE A 84 -5.93 -8.04 -4.17
CA ILE A 84 -6.28 -6.84 -3.43
C ILE A 84 -6.00 -5.65 -4.34
N ASP A 85 -7.02 -4.85 -4.64
CA ASP A 85 -6.81 -3.64 -5.42
C ASP A 85 -5.87 -2.68 -4.65
N PRO A 86 -4.67 -2.37 -5.16
CA PRO A 86 -3.77 -1.42 -4.53
C PRO A 86 -4.36 0.00 -4.48
N HIS A 87 -5.25 0.31 -5.42
CA HIS A 87 -5.92 1.60 -5.55
C HIS A 87 -7.44 1.37 -5.55
N PRO A 88 -8.06 1.06 -4.38
CA PRO A 88 -9.52 0.99 -4.35
C PRO A 88 -10.05 2.32 -4.84
N PRO A 89 -11.10 2.31 -5.67
CA PRO A 89 -11.78 3.55 -6.00
C PRO A 89 -12.06 4.25 -4.67
N ALA A 90 -11.69 5.53 -4.59
CA ALA A 90 -12.08 6.36 -3.46
C ALA A 90 -13.57 6.08 -3.23
N PRO A 91 -14.02 5.90 -1.96
CA PRO A 91 -15.45 5.76 -1.73
C PRO A 91 -16.11 6.88 -2.52
N LEU A 92 -16.93 6.49 -3.51
CA LEU A 92 -17.71 7.45 -4.25
C LEU A 92 -18.39 8.28 -3.17
N TYR A 93 -17.92 9.50 -2.96
CA TYR A 93 -18.67 10.49 -2.21
C TYR A 93 -19.91 10.73 -3.08
N LEU A 94 -20.91 9.87 -2.88
CA LEU A 94 -22.25 10.18 -3.35
C LEU A 94 -22.67 11.35 -2.46
N PRO A 95 -22.82 12.55 -3.01
CA PRO A 95 -23.38 13.65 -2.23
C PRO A 95 -24.65 13.10 -1.61
N ASN A 96 -24.78 13.16 -0.29
CA ASN A 96 -26.03 12.84 0.35
C ASN A 96 -27.03 13.89 -0.14
N GLU A 97 -27.91 13.49 -1.07
CA GLU A 97 -28.89 14.41 -1.68
C GLU A 97 -29.77 15.11 -0.65
N ASN A 98 -29.74 14.63 0.60
CA ASN A 98 -30.46 15.17 1.75
C ASN A 98 -29.55 15.91 2.76
N ALA A 99 -28.24 16.06 2.49
CA ALA A 99 -27.37 16.85 3.35
C ALA A 99 -27.47 18.32 2.93
N GLU A 100 -27.82 19.18 3.87
CA GLU A 100 -27.70 20.62 3.64
C GLU A 100 -26.22 20.95 3.32
N PRO A 101 -25.94 21.75 2.28
CA PRO A 101 -24.58 22.12 1.92
C PRO A 101 -23.91 22.81 3.11
N ASN A 102 -22.83 22.23 3.61
CA ASN A 102 -22.02 22.85 4.64
C ASN A 102 -20.80 23.49 3.96
N PRO A 103 -20.86 24.79 3.62
CA PRO A 103 -19.80 25.47 2.87
C PRO A 103 -18.45 25.46 3.60
N ASP A 104 -18.45 25.38 4.93
CA ASP A 104 -17.23 25.35 5.72
C ASP A 104 -16.55 23.96 5.64
N ALA A 105 -17.33 22.88 5.64
CA ALA A 105 -16.79 21.51 5.49
C ALA A 105 -16.25 21.28 4.08
N ASP A 106 -16.95 21.76 3.07
CA ASP A 106 -16.54 21.65 1.67
C ASP A 106 -15.24 22.45 1.41
N ALA A 107 -15.17 23.67 1.94
CA ALA A 107 -13.98 24.50 1.85
C ALA A 107 -12.77 23.86 2.55
N LEU A 108 -12.95 23.26 3.73
CA LEU A 108 -11.90 22.54 4.45
C LEU A 108 -11.44 21.30 3.68
N CYS A 109 -12.35 20.57 3.05
CA CYS A 109 -12.03 19.42 2.22
C CYS A 109 -11.18 19.83 1.01
N ILE A 110 -11.59 20.87 0.27
CA ILE A 110 -10.86 21.43 -0.86
C ILE A 110 -9.46 21.90 -0.43
N LEU A 111 -9.35 22.62 0.70
CA LEU A 111 -8.07 23.09 1.20
C LEU A 111 -7.13 21.94 1.59
N SER A 112 -7.64 20.90 2.23
CA SER A 112 -6.85 19.74 2.62
C SER A 112 -6.33 18.99 1.40
N LEU A 113 -7.18 18.77 0.41
CA LEU A 113 -6.87 18.11 -0.85
C LEU A 113 -5.87 18.93 -1.69
N SER A 114 -6.05 20.25 -1.75
CA SER A 114 -5.10 21.15 -2.43
C SER A 114 -3.70 21.09 -1.81
N ARG A 115 -3.62 21.06 -0.47
CA ARG A 115 -2.32 20.92 0.23
C ARG A 115 -1.64 19.57 -0.08
N GLU A 116 -2.43 18.50 -0.15
CA GLU A 116 -1.92 17.18 -0.47
C GLU A 116 -1.40 17.12 -1.92
N VAL A 117 -2.15 17.64 -2.88
CA VAL A 117 -1.72 17.75 -4.29
C VAL A 117 -0.42 18.56 -4.41
N GLN A 118 -0.34 19.71 -3.73
CA GLN A 118 0.88 20.53 -3.74
C GLN A 118 2.08 19.80 -3.13
N ARG A 119 1.87 19.02 -2.06
CA ARG A 119 2.89 18.20 -1.43
C ARG A 119 3.40 17.13 -2.40
N LEU A 120 2.49 16.40 -3.05
CA LEU A 120 2.83 15.34 -3.99
C LEU A 120 3.54 15.90 -5.25
N ARG A 121 3.09 17.03 -5.80
CA ARG A 121 3.77 17.73 -6.90
C ARG A 121 5.21 18.10 -6.54
N ARG A 122 5.42 18.63 -5.34
CA ARG A 122 6.74 18.97 -4.84
C ARG A 122 7.60 17.72 -4.70
N TRP A 123 7.09 16.64 -4.13
CA TRP A 123 7.83 15.38 -3.98
C TRP A 123 8.19 14.75 -5.33
N LYS A 124 7.29 14.78 -6.30
CA LYS A 124 7.55 14.29 -7.68
C LYS A 124 8.70 15.05 -8.35
N TRP A 125 8.89 16.32 -8.01
CA TRP A 125 9.99 17.12 -8.54
C TRP A 125 11.28 16.99 -7.72
N GLU A 126 11.19 17.12 -6.42
CA GLU A 126 12.33 17.21 -5.50
C GLU A 126 13.09 15.88 -5.36
N PHE A 127 12.35 14.77 -5.38
CA PHE A 127 12.89 13.43 -5.19
C PHE A 127 12.94 12.58 -6.47
N ALA A 128 12.77 13.19 -7.63
CA ALA A 128 12.91 12.50 -8.91
C ALA A 128 14.35 11.95 -9.08
N PRO A 129 14.51 10.70 -9.56
CA PRO A 129 15.82 10.14 -9.83
C PRO A 129 16.58 11.01 -10.86
N GLN A 130 17.84 11.30 -10.58
CA GLN A 130 18.65 12.18 -11.43
C GLN A 130 19.35 11.40 -12.55
N ASN A 131 19.58 10.09 -12.34
CA ASN A 131 20.28 9.23 -13.31
C ASN A 131 19.53 7.91 -13.50
N VAL A 132 19.81 7.28 -14.63
CA VAL A 132 19.32 5.92 -14.91
C VAL A 132 20.05 4.95 -13.97
N GLY A 133 19.31 4.28 -13.09
CA GLY A 133 19.83 3.33 -12.10
C GLY A 133 19.85 3.87 -10.67
N ASP A 134 19.47 5.12 -10.42
CA ASP A 134 19.27 5.62 -9.07
C ASP A 134 18.13 4.85 -8.39
N LEU A 135 18.28 4.61 -7.10
CA LEU A 135 17.18 4.08 -6.28
C LEU A 135 16.08 5.14 -6.17
N TRP A 136 14.85 4.71 -6.39
CA TRP A 136 13.71 5.61 -6.28
C TRP A 136 13.39 5.91 -4.81
N ASP A 137 13.32 7.19 -4.48
CA ASP A 137 12.88 7.63 -3.15
C ASP A 137 11.39 7.28 -2.97
N ASP A 138 11.02 6.79 -1.77
CA ASP A 138 9.64 6.37 -1.48
C ASP A 138 8.63 7.50 -1.68
N ARG A 139 9.04 8.77 -1.44
CA ARG A 139 8.20 9.95 -1.67
C ARG A 139 7.97 10.22 -3.15
N PHE A 140 8.97 9.99 -3.99
CA PHE A 140 8.80 10.06 -5.45
C PHE A 140 7.81 9.01 -5.94
N VAL A 141 7.95 7.78 -5.46
CA VAL A 141 7.04 6.68 -5.81
C VAL A 141 5.62 6.98 -5.33
N GLU A 142 5.45 7.43 -4.08
CA GLU A 142 4.15 7.83 -3.55
C GLU A 142 3.53 8.94 -4.39
N ALA A 143 4.32 9.94 -4.78
CA ALA A 143 3.85 11.03 -5.63
C ALA A 143 3.41 10.54 -7.01
N CYS A 144 4.19 9.67 -7.66
CA CYS A 144 3.81 9.11 -8.96
C CYS A 144 2.53 8.27 -8.93
N LEU A 145 2.27 7.58 -7.81
CA LEU A 145 1.11 6.71 -7.69
C LEU A 145 -0.19 7.45 -7.33
N ASN A 146 -0.09 8.56 -6.58
CA ASN A 146 -1.27 9.18 -5.99
C ASN A 146 -1.59 10.56 -6.57
N LEU A 147 -0.66 11.20 -7.28
CA LEU A 147 -0.85 12.58 -7.74
C LEU A 147 -2.04 12.71 -8.70
N ASP A 148 -2.12 11.87 -9.71
CA ASP A 148 -3.15 11.95 -10.76
C ASP A 148 -4.55 11.73 -10.16
N GLU A 149 -4.69 10.79 -9.21
CA GLU A 149 -5.95 10.55 -8.51
C GLU A 149 -6.35 11.74 -7.63
N LYS A 150 -5.39 12.32 -6.90
CA LYS A 150 -5.65 13.47 -6.03
C LYS A 150 -5.97 14.74 -6.81
N GLU A 151 -5.32 14.96 -7.94
CA GLU A 151 -5.65 16.04 -8.86
C GLU A 151 -7.07 15.87 -9.41
N TYR A 152 -7.43 14.67 -9.85
CA TYR A 152 -8.78 14.37 -10.31
C TYR A 152 -9.85 14.61 -9.21
N GLN A 153 -9.58 14.17 -7.97
CA GLN A 153 -10.48 14.42 -6.84
C GLN A 153 -10.63 15.92 -6.56
N LEU A 154 -9.55 16.69 -6.68
CA LEU A 154 -9.58 18.14 -6.49
C LEU A 154 -10.39 18.83 -7.60
N ASP A 155 -10.21 18.44 -8.84
CA ASP A 155 -10.93 19.00 -9.98
C ASP A 155 -12.44 18.73 -9.86
N LEU A 156 -12.85 17.54 -9.43
CA LEU A 156 -14.26 17.22 -9.15
C LEU A 156 -14.88 18.07 -8.05
N GLN A 157 -14.10 18.44 -7.04
CA GLN A 157 -14.57 19.31 -5.96
C GLN A 157 -14.69 20.78 -6.41
N LEU A 158 -13.80 21.22 -7.31
CA LEU A 158 -13.79 22.58 -7.83
C LEU A 158 -14.83 22.81 -8.92
N ASP A 159 -15.04 21.82 -9.80
CA ASP A 159 -16.03 21.85 -10.87
C ASP A 159 -16.70 20.50 -11.08
N PRO A 160 -17.78 20.21 -10.36
CA PRO A 160 -18.53 18.96 -10.52
C PRO A 160 -19.13 18.77 -11.92
N SER A 161 -19.21 19.81 -12.73
CA SER A 161 -19.75 19.76 -14.09
C SER A 161 -18.70 19.39 -15.16
N ALA A 162 -17.43 19.40 -14.81
CA ALA A 162 -16.32 19.10 -15.71
C ALA A 162 -16.31 17.62 -16.17
N TRP A 163 -16.93 16.72 -15.40
CA TRP A 163 -17.02 15.32 -15.77
C TRP A 163 -18.27 15.05 -16.61
N ARG A 164 -18.09 14.92 -17.94
CA ARG A 164 -19.08 14.32 -18.83
C ARG A 164 -18.53 12.98 -19.32
N PRO A 165 -19.14 11.82 -18.95
CA PRO A 165 -18.78 10.56 -19.60
C PRO A 165 -19.00 10.72 -21.11
N SER A 166 -17.98 10.35 -21.89
CA SER A 166 -18.11 10.23 -23.34
C SER A 166 -19.19 9.19 -23.65
N ALA A 167 -20.22 9.61 -24.37
CA ALA A 167 -21.31 8.75 -24.82
C ALA A 167 -20.80 7.72 -25.83
#